data_826183703880e257f9af959682aa4bbd
#
_entry.id   826183703880e257f9af959682aa4bbd
#
_cell.length_a   1.000
_cell.length_b   1.000
_cell.length_c   1.000
_cell.angle_alpha   90.00
_cell.angle_beta   90.00
_cell.angle_gamma   90.00
#
_symmetry.space_group_name_H-M   'P 1'
#
loop_
_entity.id
_entity.type
_entity.pdbx_description
1 polymer ?
#
loop_
_entity_poly.entity_id
_entity_poly.type
_entity_poly.pdbx_seq_one_letter_code
_entity_poly.pdbx_strand_id
1 'polypeptide(L)'
;MEFTYSREQQMVKKMLREFAEKEIAPIAGEIDEKAIYPCETIGKLAKLGLMGMPFPAEYGGAGTDYMTYIMAIEEISKTDASHGVIIQTHNALCCWPIYTYGTEEQKLSLIHIF
;
A
#
# COMPACT_ATOMS: atom_id res chain seq x y z
N MET A 1 -0.94 -25.54 11.41
CA MET A 1 -0.74 -24.13 10.98
C MET A 1 0.09 -24.12 9.72
N GLU A 2 -0.42 -23.48 8.67
CA GLU A 2 0.30 -23.37 7.41
C GLU A 2 0.89 -21.97 7.25
N PHE A 3 2.15 -21.89 6.82
CA PHE A 3 2.84 -20.63 6.54
C PHE A 3 3.04 -20.40 5.04
N THR A 4 2.03 -20.76 4.26
CA THR A 4 2.07 -20.64 2.81
C THR A 4 1.07 -19.56 2.34
N TYR A 5 1.41 -18.88 1.25
CA TYR A 5 0.50 -17.94 0.62
C TYR A 5 -0.49 -18.66 -0.28
N SER A 6 -1.72 -18.15 -0.33
CA SER A 6 -2.72 -18.60 -1.30
C SER A 6 -2.25 -18.27 -2.73
N ARG A 7 -2.91 -18.87 -3.73
CA ARG A 7 -2.63 -18.57 -5.13
C ARG A 7 -2.83 -17.09 -5.45
N GLU A 8 -3.89 -16.49 -4.92
CA GLU A 8 -4.19 -15.07 -5.11
C GLU A 8 -3.12 -14.19 -4.49
N GLN A 9 -2.68 -14.54 -3.27
CA GLN A 9 -1.60 -13.82 -2.60
C GLN A 9 -0.28 -13.92 -3.37
N GLN A 10 0.03 -15.08 -3.93
CA GLN A 10 1.22 -15.26 -4.76
C GLN A 10 1.17 -14.41 -6.02
N MET A 11 0.00 -14.27 -6.64
CA MET A 11 -0.18 -13.41 -7.81
C MET A 11 0.03 -11.93 -7.47
N VAL A 12 -0.51 -11.47 -6.34
CA VAL A 12 -0.31 -10.10 -5.86
C VAL A 12 1.17 -9.87 -5.56
N LYS A 13 1.83 -10.81 -4.90
CA LYS A 13 3.26 -10.73 -4.59
C LYS A 13 4.09 -10.59 -5.86
N LYS A 14 3.81 -11.39 -6.88
CA LYS A 14 4.51 -11.34 -8.17
C LYS A 14 4.31 -9.99 -8.86
N MET A 15 3.07 -9.50 -8.88
CA MET A 15 2.74 -8.20 -9.46
C MET A 15 3.51 -7.07 -8.79
N LEU A 16 3.56 -7.08 -7.46
CA LEU A 16 4.25 -6.05 -6.70
C LEU A 16 5.77 -6.13 -6.84
N ARG A 17 6.32 -7.33 -6.97
CA ARG A 17 7.74 -7.50 -7.25
C ARG A 17 8.10 -6.89 -8.60
N GLU A 18 7.33 -7.19 -9.63
CA GLU A 18 7.54 -6.64 -10.97
C GLU A 18 7.42 -5.12 -10.97
N PHE A 19 6.41 -4.59 -10.29
CA PHE A 19 6.24 -3.15 -10.13
C PHE A 19 7.45 -2.52 -9.43
N ALA A 20 7.88 -3.10 -8.30
CA ALA A 20 8.99 -2.57 -7.52
C ALA A 20 10.30 -2.56 -8.33
N GLU A 21 10.58 -3.63 -9.06
CA GLU A 21 11.79 -3.72 -9.89
C GLU A 21 11.77 -2.73 -11.05
N LYS A 22 10.61 -2.51 -11.65
CA LYS A 22 10.47 -1.63 -12.82
C LYS A 22 10.36 -0.16 -12.45
N GLU A 23 9.57 0.17 -11.42
CA GLU A 23 9.19 1.55 -11.12
C GLU A 23 9.92 2.15 -9.91
N ILE A 24 10.26 1.34 -8.92
CA ILE A 24 10.85 1.82 -7.66
C ILE A 24 12.37 1.67 -7.65
N ALA A 25 12.89 0.51 -8.01
CA ALA A 25 14.33 0.25 -7.98
C ALA A 25 15.15 1.28 -8.74
N PRO A 26 14.74 1.73 -9.94
CA PRO A 26 15.52 2.73 -10.69
C PRO A 26 15.66 4.09 -10.02
N ILE A 27 14.73 4.45 -9.14
CA ILE A 27 14.70 5.77 -8.51
C ILE A 27 15.07 5.75 -7.01
N ALA A 28 15.15 4.56 -6.40
CA ALA A 28 15.33 4.42 -4.95
C ALA A 28 16.56 5.15 -4.43
N GLY A 29 17.70 5.01 -5.08
CA GLY A 29 18.94 5.68 -4.68
C GLY A 29 18.86 7.20 -4.79
N GLU A 30 18.24 7.71 -5.86
CA GLU A 30 18.11 9.14 -6.08
C GLU A 30 17.18 9.81 -5.07
N ILE A 31 16.02 9.21 -4.79
CA ILE A 31 15.08 9.78 -3.82
C ILE A 31 15.64 9.77 -2.40
N ASP A 32 16.44 8.76 -2.06
CA ASP A 32 17.13 8.70 -0.78
C ASP A 32 18.19 9.80 -0.67
N GLU A 33 19.08 9.91 -1.67
CA GLU A 33 20.15 10.91 -1.70
C GLU A 33 19.61 12.34 -1.66
N LYS A 34 18.57 12.64 -2.42
CA LYS A 34 17.99 13.97 -2.55
C LYS A 34 16.87 14.27 -1.55
N ALA A 35 16.50 13.31 -0.70
CA ALA A 35 15.40 13.43 0.25
C ALA A 35 14.08 13.85 -0.43
N ILE A 36 13.73 13.23 -1.56
CA ILE A 36 12.55 13.56 -2.35
C ILE A 36 11.41 12.62 -1.97
N TYR A 37 10.21 13.18 -1.79
CA TYR A 37 9.00 12.38 -1.65
C TYR A 37 8.58 11.83 -3.02
N PRO A 38 8.40 10.49 -3.17
CA PRO A 38 8.17 9.88 -4.48
C PRO A 38 6.71 9.96 -4.95
N CYS A 39 6.22 11.15 -5.23
CA CYS A 39 4.81 11.38 -5.59
C CYS A 39 4.33 10.54 -6.78
N GLU A 40 5.17 10.38 -7.80
CA GLU A 40 4.78 9.66 -9.01
C GLU A 40 4.54 8.17 -8.75
N THR A 41 5.50 7.51 -8.08
CA THR A 41 5.37 6.09 -7.77
C THR A 41 4.28 5.82 -6.74
N ILE A 42 4.10 6.70 -5.76
CA ILE A 42 3.00 6.59 -4.80
C ILE A 42 1.66 6.73 -5.53
N GLY A 43 1.54 7.64 -6.49
CA GLY A 43 0.34 7.75 -7.31
C GLY A 43 0.04 6.47 -8.10
N LYS A 44 1.06 5.81 -8.62
CA LYS A 44 0.90 4.52 -9.31
C LYS A 44 0.48 3.42 -8.34
N LEU A 45 1.04 3.38 -7.14
CA LEU A 45 0.65 2.42 -6.10
C LEU A 45 -0.79 2.65 -5.64
N ALA A 46 -1.23 3.90 -5.56
CA ALA A 46 -2.62 4.23 -5.25
C ALA A 46 -3.58 3.66 -6.30
N LYS A 47 -3.24 3.76 -7.58
CA LYS A 47 -4.04 3.19 -8.67
C LYS A 47 -4.10 1.66 -8.60
N LEU A 48 -3.09 1.01 -8.03
CA LEU A 48 -3.08 -0.43 -7.80
C LEU A 48 -3.84 -0.83 -6.53
N GLY A 49 -4.36 0.12 -5.78
CA GLY A 49 -5.13 -0.13 -4.56
C GLY A 49 -4.32 -0.23 -3.27
N LEU A 50 -3.02 0.01 -3.29
CA LEU A 50 -2.18 -0.16 -2.10
C LEU A 50 -2.41 0.88 -1.02
N MET A 51 -2.94 2.03 -1.39
CA MET A 51 -3.21 3.10 -0.41
C MET A 51 -4.54 2.91 0.33
N GLY A 52 -5.21 1.80 0.14
CA GLY A 52 -6.45 1.46 0.83
C GLY A 52 -6.69 -0.04 0.91
N MET A 53 -5.61 -0.85 0.92
CA MET A 53 -5.72 -2.31 0.81
C MET A 53 -6.68 -2.97 1.82
N PRO A 54 -6.56 -2.72 3.13
CA PRO A 54 -7.36 -3.47 4.10
C PRO A 54 -8.77 -2.90 4.32
N PHE A 55 -9.14 -1.85 3.60
CA PHE A 55 -10.43 -1.18 3.82
C PHE A 55 -11.50 -1.68 2.85
N PRO A 56 -12.79 -1.67 3.27
CA PRO A 56 -13.89 -2.14 2.43
C PRO A 56 -14.04 -1.35 1.13
N ALA A 57 -14.52 -2.04 0.09
CA ALA A 57 -14.77 -1.42 -1.22
C ALA A 57 -15.80 -0.29 -1.15
N GLU A 58 -16.75 -0.35 -0.22
CA GLU A 58 -17.75 0.71 -0.03
C GLU A 58 -17.14 2.06 0.34
N TYR A 59 -15.93 2.06 0.91
CA TYR A 59 -15.15 3.27 1.22
C TYR A 59 -14.02 3.50 0.24
N GLY A 60 -14.02 2.82 -0.89
CA GLY A 60 -13.00 2.95 -1.92
C GLY A 60 -11.76 2.10 -1.72
N GLY A 61 -11.75 1.22 -0.72
CA GLY A 61 -10.63 0.33 -0.44
C GLY A 61 -10.59 -0.90 -1.33
N ALA A 62 -9.50 -1.65 -1.24
CA ALA A 62 -9.31 -2.88 -2.02
C ALA A 62 -9.92 -4.13 -1.36
N GLY A 63 -10.29 -4.06 -0.10
CA GLY A 63 -10.96 -5.15 0.62
C GLY A 63 -10.11 -6.39 0.86
N THR A 64 -8.79 -6.25 0.91
CA THR A 64 -7.89 -7.37 1.16
C THR A 64 -7.82 -7.72 2.64
N ASP A 65 -7.37 -8.95 2.94
CA ASP A 65 -7.08 -9.33 4.31
C ASP A 65 -5.75 -8.70 4.79
N TYR A 66 -5.51 -8.78 6.10
CA TYR A 66 -4.29 -8.21 6.68
C TYR A 66 -3.03 -8.97 6.26
N MET A 67 -3.11 -10.26 6.02
CA MET A 67 -1.96 -11.04 5.57
C MET A 67 -1.48 -10.54 4.20
N THR A 68 -2.41 -10.32 3.27
CA THR A 68 -2.11 -9.78 1.95
C THR A 68 -1.52 -8.38 2.05
N TYR A 69 -2.06 -7.55 2.91
CA TYR A 69 -1.56 -6.20 3.17
C TYR A 69 -0.12 -6.21 3.70
N ILE A 70 0.17 -7.03 4.71
CA ILE A 70 1.52 -7.14 5.29
C ILE A 70 2.51 -7.68 4.26
N MET A 71 2.10 -8.67 3.49
CA MET A 71 2.91 -9.22 2.41
C MET A 71 3.26 -8.15 1.36
N ALA A 72 2.29 -7.29 1.04
CA ALA A 72 2.51 -6.20 0.09
C ALA A 72 3.54 -5.20 0.61
N ILE A 73 3.46 -4.81 1.87
CA ILE A 73 4.43 -3.93 2.51
C ILE A 73 5.82 -4.56 2.49
N GLU A 74 5.93 -5.83 2.83
CA GLU A 74 7.19 -6.56 2.80
C GLU A 74 7.80 -6.55 1.40
N GLU A 75 7.01 -6.86 0.39
CA GLU A 75 7.49 -6.96 -0.99
C GLU A 75 7.99 -5.61 -1.53
N ILE A 76 7.26 -4.54 -1.26
CA ILE A 76 7.68 -3.19 -1.65
C ILE A 76 8.91 -2.74 -0.86
N SER A 77 8.95 -3.04 0.44
CA SER A 77 10.06 -2.62 1.32
C SER A 77 11.38 -3.30 0.98
N LYS A 78 11.36 -4.47 0.36
CA LYS A 78 12.59 -5.13 -0.12
C LYS A 78 13.33 -4.28 -1.14
N THR A 79 12.63 -3.49 -1.92
CA THR A 79 13.21 -2.60 -2.93
C THR A 79 13.52 -1.22 -2.35
N ASP A 80 12.59 -0.66 -1.59
CA ASP A 80 12.76 0.64 -0.93
C ASP A 80 11.90 0.71 0.32
N ALA A 81 12.55 0.78 1.47
CA ALA A 81 11.87 0.82 2.76
C ALA A 81 11.02 2.08 2.93
N SER A 82 11.40 3.20 2.34
CA SER A 82 10.63 4.44 2.44
C SER A 82 9.26 4.33 1.77
N HIS A 83 9.17 3.65 0.62
CA HIS A 83 7.87 3.34 0.00
C HIS A 83 7.01 2.46 0.92
N GLY A 84 7.62 1.46 1.55
CA GLY A 84 6.92 0.59 2.51
C GLY A 84 6.38 1.38 3.70
N VAL A 85 7.16 2.29 4.25
CA VAL A 85 6.75 3.18 5.35
C VAL A 85 5.59 4.08 4.91
N ILE A 86 5.66 4.65 3.72
CA ILE A 86 4.58 5.52 3.20
C ILE A 86 3.25 4.75 3.12
N ILE A 87 3.27 3.55 2.56
CA ILE A 87 2.07 2.71 2.47
C ILE A 87 1.54 2.37 3.86
N GLN A 88 2.41 1.94 4.75
CA GLN A 88 2.04 1.53 6.10
C GLN A 88 1.48 2.68 6.92
N THR A 89 2.14 3.84 6.92
CA THR A 89 1.67 4.99 7.70
C THR A 89 0.37 5.55 7.17
N HIS A 90 0.21 5.58 5.86
CA HIS A 90 -1.05 6.02 5.25
C HIS A 90 -2.22 5.16 5.69
N ASN A 91 -2.11 3.84 5.54
CA ASN A 91 -3.18 2.91 5.89
C ASN A 91 -3.41 2.83 7.40
N ALA A 92 -2.35 2.65 8.19
CA ALA A 92 -2.47 2.37 9.62
C ALA A 92 -2.62 3.61 10.48
N LEU A 93 -1.91 4.69 10.18
CA LEU A 93 -1.90 5.88 11.04
C LEU A 93 -2.86 6.97 10.57
N CYS A 94 -3.16 7.04 9.29
CA CYS A 94 -4.10 8.02 8.74
C CYS A 94 -5.50 7.42 8.57
N CYS A 95 -5.62 6.41 7.74
CA CYS A 95 -6.94 5.90 7.31
C CYS A 95 -7.62 5.05 8.38
N TRP A 96 -6.86 4.23 9.11
CA TRP A 96 -7.45 3.33 10.10
C TRP A 96 -8.16 4.07 11.25
N PRO A 97 -7.61 5.14 11.85
CA PRO A 97 -8.34 5.92 12.85
C PRO A 97 -9.63 6.52 12.32
N ILE A 98 -9.62 7.02 11.10
CA ILE A 98 -10.83 7.58 10.47
C ILE A 98 -11.89 6.49 10.30
N TYR A 99 -11.47 5.34 9.79
CA TYR A 99 -12.37 4.20 9.58
C TYR A 99 -12.94 3.66 10.89
N THR A 100 -12.14 3.62 11.95
CA THR A 100 -12.54 3.00 13.22
C THR A 100 -13.36 3.94 14.10
N TYR A 101 -12.98 5.22 14.15
CA TYR A 101 -13.54 6.20 15.10
C TYR A 101 -14.31 7.34 14.46
N GLY A 102 -14.27 7.45 13.14
CA GLY A 102 -14.94 8.53 12.42
C GLY A 102 -16.45 8.35 12.33
N THR A 103 -17.13 9.44 12.01
CA THR A 103 -18.55 9.41 11.62
C THR A 103 -18.69 8.79 10.23
N GLU A 104 -19.91 8.42 9.84
CA GLU A 104 -20.14 7.86 8.49
C GLU A 104 -19.68 8.83 7.39
N GLU A 105 -19.93 10.12 7.58
CA GLU A 105 -19.49 11.16 6.65
C GLU A 105 -17.96 11.20 6.53
N GLN A 106 -17.26 11.12 7.67
CA GLN A 106 -15.80 11.08 7.69
C GLN A 106 -15.25 9.81 7.02
N LYS A 107 -15.88 8.67 7.25
CA LYS A 107 -15.50 7.41 6.61
C LYS A 107 -15.66 7.47 5.09
N LEU A 108 -16.75 8.08 4.61
CA LEU A 108 -16.98 8.25 3.18
C LEU A 108 -15.92 9.14 2.53
N SER A 109 -15.30 10.06 3.30
CA SER A 109 -14.20 10.88 2.79
C SER A 109 -12.96 10.07 2.42
N LEU A 110 -12.82 8.84 2.94
CA LEU A 110 -11.71 7.94 2.59
C LEU A 110 -11.63 7.66 1.08
N ILE A 111 -12.76 7.70 0.38
CA ILE A 111 -12.81 7.53 -1.08
C ILE A 111 -11.87 8.53 -1.78
N HIS A 112 -11.72 9.72 -1.23
CA HIS A 112 -10.87 10.79 -1.77
C HIS A 112 -9.44 10.77 -1.21
N ILE A 113 -9.18 9.94 -0.20
CA ILE A 113 -7.87 9.84 0.46
C ILE A 113 -7.03 8.70 -0.13
N PHE A 114 -7.68 7.63 -0.51
CA PHE A 114 -7.03 6.44 -1.07
C PHE A 114 -6.38 6.67 -2.45
#